data_2cb2b049ff72d6bec18bca477d983774
#
_entry.id   2cb2b049ff72d6bec18bca477d983774
#
_cell.length_a   1.000
_cell.length_b   1.000
_cell.length_c   1.000
_cell.angle_alpha   90.00
_cell.angle_beta   90.00
_cell.angle_gamma   90.00
#
_symmetry.space_group_name_H-M   'P 1'
#
loop_
_entity.id
_entity.type
_entity.pdbx_description
1 polymer ?
#
loop_
_entity_poly.entity_id
_entity_poly.type
_entity_poly.pdbx_seq_one_letter_code
_entity_poly.pdbx_strand_id
1 'polypeptide(L)'
;FDAAALRAFWIDLGLTQKDISISMQTIESFNSSEIDARCERRSFVRDPRLLSLDASSCSGGPGTSISNARHPDGAVEGSRKWELGDGAILIEAADADEKGGPLRLKDYADVDIDAGTSVARVESWSRSDRRAIVHWLPQIMARKARLTRVIGHDLVVEEGMLEGFELVEGAIVQLERVGFARIESLPDDGPVELLFLHG
;
A
#
# COMPACT_ATOMS: atom_id res chain seq x y z
N PHE A 1 17.86 -5.14 7.69
CA PHE A 1 17.95 -6.33 6.82
C PHE A 1 17.79 -7.59 7.63
N ASP A 2 17.12 -8.59 7.03
CA ASP A 2 17.00 -9.91 7.63
C ASP A 2 18.33 -10.68 7.60
N ALA A 3 18.63 -11.43 8.66
CA ALA A 3 19.87 -12.18 8.75
C ALA A 3 19.97 -13.30 7.70
N ALA A 4 18.84 -13.90 7.33
CA ALA A 4 18.80 -14.94 6.29
C ALA A 4 19.09 -14.33 4.91
N ALA A 5 18.56 -13.14 4.63
CA ALA A 5 18.84 -12.41 3.40
C ALA A 5 20.32 -12.05 3.26
N LEU A 6 20.93 -11.53 4.32
CA LEU A 6 22.37 -11.25 4.32
C LEU A 6 23.20 -12.53 4.13
N ARG A 7 22.82 -13.63 4.74
CA ARG A 7 23.49 -14.92 4.54
C ARG A 7 23.37 -15.40 3.11
N ALA A 8 22.17 -15.35 2.51
CA ALA A 8 21.92 -15.73 1.12
C ALA A 8 22.78 -14.87 0.18
N PHE A 9 22.82 -13.58 0.40
CA PHE A 9 23.65 -12.65 -0.35
C PHE A 9 25.16 -13.05 -0.27
N TRP A 10 25.71 -13.33 0.92
CA TRP A 10 27.09 -13.72 1.05
C TRP A 10 27.41 -15.08 0.43
N ILE A 11 26.47 -16.02 0.43
CA ILE A 11 26.61 -17.32 -0.23
C ILE A 11 26.65 -17.14 -1.75
N ASP A 12 25.74 -16.31 -2.31
CA ASP A 12 25.67 -16.02 -3.74
C ASP A 12 26.93 -15.31 -4.23
N LEU A 13 27.45 -14.37 -3.44
CA LEU A 13 28.69 -13.67 -3.72
C LEU A 13 29.90 -14.60 -3.80
N GLY A 14 29.90 -15.66 -3.00
CA GLY A 14 30.99 -16.62 -2.92
C GLY A 14 32.27 -16.05 -2.35
N LEU A 15 33.33 -16.85 -2.40
CA LEU A 15 34.69 -16.44 -1.99
C LEU A 15 35.41 -15.78 -3.16
N THR A 16 35.79 -14.53 -2.99
CA THR A 16 36.58 -13.79 -3.97
C THR A 16 37.81 -13.17 -3.30
N GLN A 17 38.94 -13.14 -4.05
CA GLN A 17 40.17 -12.42 -3.64
C GLN A 17 40.27 -11.02 -4.28
N LYS A 18 39.26 -10.62 -5.05
CA LYS A 18 39.22 -9.32 -5.71
C LYS A 18 38.32 -8.37 -4.94
N ASP A 19 38.69 -7.09 -4.91
CA ASP A 19 37.81 -6.04 -4.47
C ASP A 19 36.56 -5.97 -5.38
N ILE A 20 35.41 -5.97 -4.76
CA ILE A 20 34.12 -5.87 -5.46
C ILE A 20 33.34 -4.70 -4.92
N SER A 21 32.65 -4.00 -5.83
CA SER A 21 31.68 -2.97 -5.46
C SER A 21 30.29 -3.58 -5.48
N ILE A 22 29.57 -3.41 -4.39
CA ILE A 22 28.21 -3.94 -4.22
C ILE A 22 27.26 -2.76 -4.08
N SER A 23 26.17 -2.77 -4.83
CA SER A 23 25.11 -1.78 -4.66
C SER A 23 24.20 -2.17 -3.49
N MET A 24 23.66 -1.18 -2.79
CA MET A 24 22.62 -1.42 -1.77
C MET A 24 21.41 -2.11 -2.38
N GLN A 25 21.03 -1.78 -3.61
CA GLN A 25 19.92 -2.41 -4.34
C GLN A 25 20.07 -3.93 -4.45
N THR A 26 21.32 -4.44 -4.59
CA THR A 26 21.56 -5.88 -4.59
C THR A 26 21.17 -6.50 -3.25
N ILE A 27 21.60 -5.90 -2.14
CA ILE A 27 21.28 -6.39 -0.80
C ILE A 27 19.78 -6.26 -0.52
N GLU A 28 19.16 -5.17 -0.94
CA GLU A 28 17.71 -4.94 -0.85
C GLU A 28 16.91 -5.99 -1.61
N SER A 29 17.38 -6.42 -2.79
CA SER A 29 16.74 -7.48 -3.57
C SER A 29 16.74 -8.83 -2.83
N PHE A 30 17.87 -9.20 -2.22
CA PHE A 30 17.93 -10.41 -1.37
C PHE A 30 17.00 -10.28 -0.17
N ASN A 31 16.96 -9.11 0.45
CA ASN A 31 16.08 -8.86 1.59
C ASN A 31 14.61 -8.92 1.19
N SER A 32 14.24 -8.30 0.06
CA SER A 32 12.88 -8.40 -0.49
C SER A 32 12.44 -9.85 -0.69
N SER A 33 13.29 -10.65 -1.33
CA SER A 33 13.01 -12.07 -1.60
C SER A 33 12.77 -12.88 -0.32
N GLU A 34 13.50 -12.56 0.75
CA GLU A 34 13.40 -13.26 2.04
C GLU A 34 12.17 -12.84 2.85
N ILE A 35 11.85 -11.53 2.87
CA ILE A 35 10.77 -11.02 3.71
C ILE A 35 9.41 -11.00 3.03
N ASP A 36 9.34 -10.95 1.70
CA ASP A 36 8.09 -10.82 0.95
C ASP A 36 7.08 -11.92 1.29
N ALA A 37 7.52 -13.18 1.31
CA ALA A 37 6.66 -14.33 1.59
C ALA A 37 5.99 -14.33 2.98
N ARG A 38 6.41 -13.45 3.89
CA ARG A 38 5.87 -13.34 5.26
C ARG A 38 5.32 -11.96 5.60
N CYS A 39 5.38 -11.03 4.64
CA CYS A 39 4.86 -9.68 4.82
C CYS A 39 3.45 -9.54 4.29
N GLU A 40 2.56 -9.04 5.12
CA GLU A 40 1.23 -8.65 4.66
C GLU A 40 1.29 -7.39 3.81
N ARG A 41 0.43 -7.33 2.81
CA ARG A 41 0.20 -6.10 2.04
C ARG A 41 -0.65 -5.13 2.85
N ARG A 42 -0.35 -3.84 2.75
CA ARG A 42 -1.14 -2.75 3.33
C ARG A 42 -1.30 -1.62 2.33
N SER A 43 -2.49 -1.06 2.26
CA SER A 43 -2.69 0.18 1.52
C SER A 43 -2.16 1.35 2.34
N PHE A 44 -1.36 2.19 1.69
CA PHE A 44 -0.88 3.47 2.22
C PHE A 44 -1.14 4.56 1.17
N VAL A 45 -1.98 5.52 1.50
CA VAL A 45 -2.40 6.61 0.62
C VAL A 45 -1.68 7.89 1.05
N ARG A 46 -0.73 8.35 0.23
CA ARG A 46 0.00 9.60 0.43
C ARG A 46 -0.86 10.76 -0.04
N ASP A 47 -0.72 11.92 0.61
CA ASP A 47 -1.49 13.12 0.25
C ASP A 47 -2.95 12.77 -0.10
N PRO A 48 -3.73 12.28 0.89
CA PRO A 48 -5.02 11.66 0.65
C PRO A 48 -6.07 12.66 0.20
N ARG A 49 -6.74 12.36 -0.92
CA ARG A 49 -7.95 13.03 -1.37
C ARG A 49 -9.17 12.21 -1.00
N LEU A 50 -10.09 12.83 -0.30
CA LEU A 50 -11.37 12.23 0.08
C LEU A 50 -12.37 12.32 -1.07
N LEU A 51 -12.96 11.18 -1.43
CA LEU A 51 -14.03 11.08 -2.42
C LEU A 51 -15.22 10.33 -1.83
N SER A 52 -16.42 10.66 -2.29
CA SER A 52 -17.64 9.91 -2.02
C SER A 52 -17.95 9.01 -3.20
N LEU A 53 -18.13 7.71 -2.97
CA LEU A 53 -18.58 6.76 -4.00
C LEU A 53 -20.07 6.94 -4.28
N ASP A 54 -20.40 7.20 -5.54
CA ASP A 54 -21.77 7.17 -6.03
C ASP A 54 -22.00 5.94 -6.91
N ALA A 55 -22.71 4.97 -6.37
CA ALA A 55 -23.10 3.75 -7.07
C ALA A 55 -24.57 3.74 -7.50
N SER A 56 -25.25 4.87 -7.46
CA SER A 56 -26.71 4.96 -7.75
C SER A 56 -27.07 4.44 -9.14
N SER A 57 -26.16 4.55 -10.10
CA SER A 57 -26.36 4.10 -11.49
C SER A 57 -25.91 2.65 -11.73
N CYS A 58 -25.30 1.98 -10.76
CA CYS A 58 -24.67 0.67 -10.95
C CYS A 58 -25.18 -0.35 -9.92
N SER A 59 -26.09 -1.22 -10.33
CA SER A 59 -26.66 -2.25 -9.46
C SER A 59 -25.71 -3.44 -9.26
N GLY A 60 -25.91 -4.23 -8.20
CA GLY A 60 -25.25 -5.51 -8.01
C GLY A 60 -23.83 -5.41 -7.42
N GLY A 61 -23.53 -4.35 -6.70
CA GLY A 61 -22.24 -4.17 -6.02
C GLY A 61 -21.94 -5.19 -4.92
N PRO A 62 -20.68 -5.21 -4.43
CA PRO A 62 -20.20 -6.22 -3.46
C PRO A 62 -20.77 -6.05 -2.05
N GLY A 63 -21.75 -5.17 -1.85
CA GLY A 63 -22.35 -4.91 -0.54
C GLY A 63 -21.55 -3.91 0.28
N THR A 64 -21.57 -4.05 1.61
CA THR A 64 -20.98 -3.10 2.56
C THR A 64 -19.54 -3.44 2.96
N SER A 65 -19.00 -4.54 2.47
CA SER A 65 -17.64 -4.94 2.76
C SER A 65 -17.01 -5.71 1.61
N ILE A 66 -15.67 -5.67 1.55
CA ILE A 66 -14.86 -6.44 0.61
C ILE A 66 -13.77 -7.21 1.35
N SER A 67 -13.29 -8.29 0.75
CA SER A 67 -12.25 -9.13 1.30
C SER A 67 -11.02 -9.11 0.40
N ASN A 68 -9.91 -8.61 0.90
CA ASN A 68 -8.63 -8.55 0.20
C ASN A 68 -7.70 -9.62 0.74
N ALA A 69 -6.93 -10.30 -0.11
CA ALA A 69 -5.91 -11.23 0.34
C ALA A 69 -4.86 -10.51 1.21
N ARG A 70 -4.31 -11.18 2.22
CA ARG A 70 -3.20 -10.65 3.00
C ARG A 70 -1.91 -10.58 2.16
N HIS A 71 -1.75 -11.55 1.27
CA HIS A 71 -0.65 -11.59 0.31
C HIS A 71 -1.18 -12.05 -1.07
N PRO A 72 -0.75 -11.45 -2.19
CA PRO A 72 -1.30 -11.76 -3.51
C PRO A 72 -1.09 -13.21 -3.93
N ASP A 73 0.04 -13.81 -3.55
CA ASP A 73 0.40 -15.19 -3.90
C ASP A 73 -0.02 -16.20 -2.83
N GLY A 74 -0.78 -15.77 -1.82
CA GLY A 74 -1.24 -16.64 -0.73
C GLY A 74 -0.14 -17.04 0.26
N ALA A 75 1.04 -16.44 0.20
CA ALA A 75 2.15 -16.76 1.10
C ALA A 75 1.81 -16.43 2.58
N VAL A 76 1.02 -15.39 2.82
CA VAL A 76 0.39 -15.12 4.10
C VAL A 76 -1.09 -15.48 3.98
N GLU A 77 -1.51 -16.48 4.75
CA GLU A 77 -2.88 -16.98 4.72
C GLU A 77 -3.89 -15.98 5.28
N GLY A 78 -5.13 -16.08 4.79
CA GLY A 78 -6.25 -15.29 5.25
C GLY A 78 -6.52 -14.05 4.42
N SER A 79 -7.47 -13.26 4.90
CA SER A 79 -7.94 -12.06 4.22
C SER A 79 -8.07 -10.88 5.18
N ARG A 80 -8.01 -9.69 4.61
CA ARG A 80 -8.27 -8.41 5.27
C ARG A 80 -9.67 -7.97 4.86
N LYS A 81 -10.54 -7.84 5.83
CA LYS A 81 -11.90 -7.38 5.58
C LYS A 81 -11.95 -5.85 5.67
N TRP A 82 -12.36 -5.22 4.59
CA TRP A 82 -12.61 -3.78 4.54
C TRP A 82 -14.10 -3.51 4.64
N GLU A 83 -14.48 -2.73 5.62
CA GLU A 83 -15.83 -2.16 5.70
C GLU A 83 -15.87 -0.87 4.86
N LEU A 84 -16.90 -0.71 4.05
CA LEU A 84 -17.01 0.44 3.13
C LEU A 84 -17.70 1.65 3.77
N GLY A 85 -18.37 1.44 4.89
CA GLY A 85 -19.07 2.51 5.62
C GLY A 85 -20.13 3.19 4.75
N ASP A 86 -20.09 4.51 4.73
CA ASP A 86 -20.97 5.39 3.95
C ASP A 86 -20.47 5.61 2.50
N GLY A 87 -19.46 4.87 2.07
CA GLY A 87 -18.87 5.01 0.74
C GLY A 87 -17.79 6.09 0.63
N ALA A 88 -17.33 6.66 1.74
CA ALA A 88 -16.21 7.58 1.71
C ALA A 88 -14.89 6.83 1.51
N ILE A 89 -14.11 7.22 0.50
CA ILE A 89 -12.83 6.61 0.14
C ILE A 89 -11.72 7.63 0.04
N LEU A 90 -10.50 7.17 0.20
CA LEU A 90 -9.27 7.93 0.05
C LEU A 90 -8.47 7.38 -1.13
N ILE A 91 -7.99 8.27 -1.99
CA ILE A 91 -7.01 7.98 -3.05
C ILE A 91 -5.87 9.00 -2.98
N GLU A 92 -4.73 8.72 -3.61
CA GLU A 92 -3.67 9.72 -3.73
C GLU A 92 -4.14 10.91 -4.58
N ALA A 93 -3.87 12.16 -4.15
CA ALA A 93 -4.24 13.35 -4.89
C ALA A 93 -3.65 13.34 -6.31
N ALA A 94 -2.40 12.89 -6.46
CA ALA A 94 -1.75 12.74 -7.77
C ALA A 94 -2.53 11.80 -8.70
N ASP A 95 -3.06 10.69 -8.19
CA ASP A 95 -3.88 9.78 -9.01
C ASP A 95 -5.21 10.42 -9.42
N ALA A 96 -5.80 11.26 -8.56
CA ALA A 96 -7.04 11.98 -8.86
C ALA A 96 -6.84 13.12 -9.87
N ASP A 97 -5.77 13.90 -9.71
CA ASP A 97 -5.55 15.14 -10.46
C ASP A 97 -4.82 14.89 -11.78
N GLU A 98 -3.79 14.04 -11.80
CA GLU A 98 -3.01 13.75 -13.00
C GLU A 98 -3.70 12.79 -13.96
N LYS A 99 -4.35 11.75 -13.40
CA LYS A 99 -5.01 10.73 -14.22
C LYS A 99 -6.45 11.04 -14.52
N GLY A 100 -7.13 11.87 -13.74
CA GLY A 100 -8.52 12.33 -13.85
C GLY A 100 -9.42 11.55 -14.83
N GLY A 101 -10.72 11.46 -14.59
CA GLY A 101 -11.63 10.71 -15.48
C GLY A 101 -11.68 9.22 -15.15
N PRO A 102 -11.56 8.28 -16.13
CA PRO A 102 -11.85 6.87 -15.92
C PRO A 102 -10.70 6.15 -15.18
N LEU A 103 -10.94 5.74 -13.94
CA LEU A 103 -10.00 5.01 -13.08
C LEU A 103 -10.58 3.65 -12.68
N ARG A 104 -9.69 2.74 -12.29
CA ARG A 104 -10.05 1.49 -11.61
C ARG A 104 -9.57 1.52 -10.18
N LEU A 105 -10.48 1.55 -9.22
CA LEU A 105 -10.15 1.26 -7.83
C LEU A 105 -9.70 -0.21 -7.74
N LYS A 106 -8.46 -0.44 -7.32
CA LYS A 106 -7.84 -1.78 -7.29
C LYS A 106 -8.78 -2.78 -6.62
N ASP A 107 -9.01 -3.91 -7.29
CA ASP A 107 -9.81 -5.05 -6.83
C ASP A 107 -11.27 -4.70 -6.43
N TYR A 108 -11.79 -3.56 -6.90
CA TYR A 108 -13.12 -3.09 -6.53
C TYR A 108 -14.00 -2.66 -7.71
N ALA A 109 -13.88 -1.43 -8.18
CA ALA A 109 -14.79 -0.85 -9.17
C ALA A 109 -14.10 0.03 -10.19
N ASP A 110 -14.66 0.09 -11.39
CA ASP A 110 -14.38 1.13 -12.36
C ASP A 110 -15.17 2.38 -11.98
N VAL A 111 -14.48 3.51 -11.88
CA VAL A 111 -15.09 4.78 -11.46
C VAL A 111 -14.69 5.90 -12.42
N ASP A 112 -15.54 6.91 -12.53
CA ASP A 112 -15.24 8.19 -13.17
C ASP A 112 -15.26 9.29 -12.12
N ILE A 113 -14.20 10.10 -12.10
CA ILE A 113 -14.08 11.27 -11.24
C ILE A 113 -14.25 12.51 -12.12
N ASP A 114 -15.31 13.26 -11.90
CA ASP A 114 -15.51 14.54 -12.58
C ASP A 114 -14.54 15.58 -12.03
N ALA A 115 -13.87 16.29 -12.92
CA ALA A 115 -12.90 17.33 -12.54
C ALA A 115 -13.53 18.36 -11.59
N GLY A 116 -12.84 18.65 -10.49
CA GLY A 116 -13.28 19.63 -9.49
C GLY A 116 -14.38 19.13 -8.54
N THR A 117 -14.79 17.85 -8.63
CA THR A 117 -15.74 17.25 -7.68
C THR A 117 -15.01 16.34 -6.68
N SER A 118 -15.70 16.03 -5.57
CA SER A 118 -15.28 15.01 -4.62
C SER A 118 -16.13 13.74 -4.73
N VAL A 119 -16.64 13.46 -5.93
CA VAL A 119 -17.49 12.29 -6.21
C VAL A 119 -16.81 11.38 -7.21
N ALA A 120 -16.72 10.11 -6.85
CA ALA A 120 -16.31 9.02 -7.73
C ALA A 120 -17.56 8.22 -8.12
N ARG A 121 -18.02 8.37 -9.34
CA ARG A 121 -19.19 7.66 -9.86
C ARG A 121 -18.79 6.26 -10.28
N VAL A 122 -19.46 5.25 -9.76
CA VAL A 122 -19.23 3.86 -10.13
C VAL A 122 -19.88 3.58 -11.48
N GLU A 123 -19.05 3.17 -12.44
CA GLU A 123 -19.48 2.80 -13.80
C GLU A 123 -19.64 1.30 -13.96
N SER A 124 -18.79 0.50 -13.32
CA SER A 124 -18.86 -0.95 -13.40
C SER A 124 -18.17 -1.61 -12.21
N TRP A 125 -18.74 -2.70 -11.74
CA TRP A 125 -18.09 -3.60 -10.76
C TRP A 125 -17.10 -4.54 -11.45
N SER A 126 -17.28 -4.82 -12.73
CA SER A 126 -16.39 -5.65 -13.53
C SER A 126 -15.21 -4.83 -14.03
N ARG A 127 -14.04 -5.46 -14.12
CA ARG A 127 -12.80 -4.81 -14.57
C ARG A 127 -12.86 -4.51 -16.07
N SER A 128 -12.50 -3.30 -16.45
CA SER A 128 -12.18 -2.89 -17.82
C SER A 128 -10.66 -2.76 -17.99
N ASP A 129 -10.09 -3.32 -19.07
CA ASP A 129 -8.64 -3.29 -19.33
C ASP A 129 -8.10 -1.90 -19.75
N ARG A 130 -8.97 -0.92 -19.89
CA ARG A 130 -8.60 0.41 -20.40
C ARG A 130 -8.44 1.48 -19.31
N ARG A 131 -8.67 1.13 -18.05
CA ARG A 131 -8.64 2.08 -16.93
C ARG A 131 -7.32 1.98 -16.15
N ALA A 132 -6.76 3.11 -15.79
CA ALA A 132 -5.61 3.15 -14.89
C ALA A 132 -6.03 2.61 -13.51
N ILE A 133 -5.26 1.65 -12.98
CA ILE A 133 -5.51 1.10 -11.65
C ILE A 133 -4.91 2.04 -10.62
N VAL A 134 -5.72 2.44 -9.64
CA VAL A 134 -5.31 3.27 -8.51
C VAL A 134 -5.51 2.53 -7.19
N HIS A 135 -4.61 2.79 -6.24
CA HIS A 135 -4.75 2.31 -4.88
C HIS A 135 -5.70 3.24 -4.11
N TRP A 136 -6.44 2.66 -3.19
CA TRP A 136 -7.45 3.36 -2.43
C TRP A 136 -7.64 2.73 -1.07
N LEU A 137 -8.37 3.40 -0.20
CA LEU A 137 -8.66 2.93 1.14
C LEU A 137 -10.03 3.47 1.58
N PRO A 138 -10.95 2.66 2.13
CA PRO A 138 -12.14 3.18 2.79
C PRO A 138 -11.76 4.10 3.95
N GLN A 139 -12.37 5.28 4.05
CA GLN A 139 -12.04 6.25 5.09
C GLN A 139 -12.19 5.66 6.50
N ILE A 140 -13.23 4.87 6.73
CA ILE A 140 -13.49 4.22 8.02
C ILE A 140 -12.39 3.24 8.45
N MET A 141 -11.64 2.69 7.50
CA MET A 141 -10.53 1.76 7.74
C MET A 141 -9.17 2.46 7.85
N ALA A 142 -9.14 3.78 7.66
CA ALA A 142 -7.90 4.54 7.55
C ALA A 142 -7.43 5.08 8.91
N ARG A 143 -6.14 4.97 9.18
CA ARG A 143 -5.44 5.62 10.29
C ARG A 143 -4.40 6.58 9.76
N LYS A 144 -4.25 7.73 10.40
CA LYS A 144 -3.12 8.63 10.10
C LYS A 144 -1.81 7.90 10.32
N ALA A 145 -0.85 8.08 9.41
CA ALA A 145 0.46 7.48 9.55
C ALA A 145 1.55 8.42 9.03
N ARG A 146 2.76 8.25 9.57
CA ARG A 146 3.98 8.92 9.14
C ARG A 146 4.99 7.89 8.72
N LEU A 147 5.46 7.99 7.49
CA LEU A 147 6.49 7.13 6.94
C LEU A 147 7.82 7.89 6.93
N THR A 148 8.72 7.49 7.81
CA THR A 148 10.07 8.05 7.88
C THR A 148 11.01 7.30 6.94
N ARG A 149 11.70 8.03 6.06
CA ARG A 149 12.73 7.53 5.15
C ARG A 149 14.07 8.17 5.46
N VAL A 150 15.16 7.43 5.27
CA VAL A 150 16.51 7.96 5.27
C VAL A 150 16.92 8.21 3.82
N ILE A 151 17.15 9.47 3.47
CA ILE A 151 17.62 9.87 2.13
C ILE A 151 18.96 10.60 2.30
N GLY A 152 20.04 9.89 1.96
CA GLY A 152 21.40 10.38 2.24
C GLY A 152 21.66 10.45 3.74
N HIS A 153 21.72 11.67 4.28
CA HIS A 153 21.91 11.93 5.72
C HIS A 153 20.66 12.52 6.40
N ASP A 154 19.60 12.72 5.64
CA ASP A 154 18.38 13.38 6.10
C ASP A 154 17.28 12.37 6.41
N LEU A 155 16.45 12.70 7.40
CA LEU A 155 15.19 12.01 7.66
C LEU A 155 14.07 12.79 6.97
N VAL A 156 13.41 12.12 6.05
CA VAL A 156 12.23 12.66 5.36
C VAL A 156 11.01 11.94 5.87
N VAL A 157 9.99 12.69 6.27
CA VAL A 157 8.72 12.17 6.77
C VAL A 157 7.64 12.45 5.75
N GLU A 158 6.98 11.39 5.29
CA GLU A 158 5.80 11.44 4.43
C GLU A 158 4.56 11.17 5.29
N GLU A 159 3.61 12.09 5.29
CA GLU A 159 2.32 11.88 5.95
C GLU A 159 1.34 11.21 5.00
N GLY A 160 0.46 10.36 5.54
CA GLY A 160 -0.54 9.65 4.75
C GLY A 160 -1.56 8.93 5.62
N MET A 161 -2.35 8.10 4.95
CA MET A 161 -3.36 7.26 5.58
C MET A 161 -3.01 5.79 5.35
N LEU A 162 -2.87 5.04 6.42
CA LEU A 162 -2.57 3.62 6.45
C LEU A 162 -3.84 2.81 6.70
N GLU A 163 -3.96 1.67 6.04
CA GLU A 163 -4.95 0.66 6.38
C GLU A 163 -4.79 0.19 7.84
N GLY A 164 -5.84 0.40 8.64
CA GLY A 164 -5.84 0.15 10.09
C GLY A 164 -6.19 -1.29 10.51
N PHE A 165 -6.32 -2.24 9.58
CA PHE A 165 -6.72 -3.62 9.88
C PHE A 165 -5.62 -4.37 10.64
N GLU A 166 -5.92 -4.86 11.84
CA GLU A 166 -5.05 -5.73 12.66
C GLU A 166 -3.55 -5.34 12.62
N LEU A 167 -3.24 -4.07 12.87
CA LEU A 167 -1.85 -3.60 12.93
C LEU A 167 -1.15 -4.14 14.16
N VAL A 168 0.13 -4.52 14.01
CA VAL A 168 0.97 -5.02 15.08
C VAL A 168 2.27 -4.23 15.12
N GLU A 169 2.61 -3.65 16.27
CA GLU A 169 3.89 -2.95 16.47
C GLU A 169 5.07 -3.90 16.30
N GLY A 170 6.11 -3.45 15.62
CA GLY A 170 7.28 -4.24 15.25
C GLY A 170 7.11 -5.09 13.99
N ALA A 171 5.89 -5.25 13.46
CA ALA A 171 5.66 -6.01 12.23
C ALA A 171 6.23 -5.29 11.01
N ILE A 172 6.78 -6.08 10.08
CA ILE A 172 7.15 -5.60 8.75
C ILE A 172 5.96 -5.85 7.82
N VAL A 173 5.58 -4.82 7.08
CA VAL A 173 4.50 -4.85 6.09
C VAL A 173 5.02 -4.34 4.75
N GLN A 174 4.40 -4.76 3.67
CA GLN A 174 4.64 -4.15 2.38
C GLN A 174 3.54 -3.13 2.09
N LEU A 175 3.92 -1.87 2.07
CA LEU A 175 3.07 -0.78 1.62
C LEU A 175 2.98 -0.85 0.10
N GLU A 176 1.79 -1.07 -0.43
CA GLU A 176 1.58 -1.23 -1.87
C GLU A 176 2.06 0.01 -2.65
N ARG A 177 2.83 -0.19 -3.73
CA ARG A 177 3.49 0.86 -4.57
C ARG A 177 4.58 1.68 -3.85
N VAL A 178 4.88 1.39 -2.59
CA VAL A 178 5.82 2.17 -1.79
C VAL A 178 7.06 1.35 -1.43
N GLY A 179 6.86 0.13 -0.91
CA GLY A 179 7.93 -0.77 -0.48
C GLY A 179 7.70 -1.31 0.93
N PHE A 180 8.74 -1.88 1.51
CA PHE A 180 8.67 -2.48 2.85
C PHE A 180 8.86 -1.42 3.94
N ALA A 181 8.05 -1.52 4.98
CA ALA A 181 8.14 -0.66 6.14
C ALA A 181 7.92 -1.46 7.42
N ARG A 182 8.53 -1.02 8.51
CA ARG A 182 8.27 -1.54 9.85
C ARG A 182 7.33 -0.60 10.61
N ILE A 183 6.36 -1.15 11.30
CA ILE A 183 5.50 -0.41 12.22
C ILE A 183 6.30 -0.16 13.50
N GLU A 184 6.75 1.09 13.71
CA GLU A 184 7.60 1.45 14.85
C GLU A 184 6.79 1.71 16.10
N SER A 185 5.65 2.36 15.94
CA SER A 185 4.74 2.61 17.05
C SER A 185 3.29 2.69 16.61
N LEU A 186 2.41 2.27 17.50
CA LEU A 186 0.97 2.16 17.25
C LEU A 186 0.19 2.83 18.40
N PRO A 187 0.25 4.18 18.52
CA PRO A 187 -0.41 4.88 19.60
C PRO A 187 -1.95 4.81 19.48
N ASP A 188 -2.64 4.83 20.60
CA ASP A 188 -4.11 4.90 20.62
C ASP A 188 -4.58 6.21 19.99
N ASP A 189 -3.93 7.33 20.36
CA ASP A 189 -4.16 8.66 19.81
C ASP A 189 -2.93 9.14 19.05
N GLY A 190 -3.12 9.51 17.76
CA GLY A 190 -2.05 10.01 16.91
C GLY A 190 -1.73 9.13 15.71
N PRO A 191 -0.74 9.51 14.91
CA PRO A 191 -0.34 8.78 13.73
C PRO A 191 0.42 7.50 14.09
N VAL A 192 0.23 6.48 13.27
CA VAL A 192 1.09 5.29 13.26
C VAL A 192 2.47 5.69 12.73
N GLU A 193 3.53 5.39 13.45
CA GLU A 193 4.88 5.66 12.99
C GLU A 193 5.43 4.47 12.22
N LEU A 194 5.88 4.73 10.99
CA LEU A 194 6.43 3.75 10.07
C LEU A 194 7.87 4.10 9.73
N LEU A 195 8.74 3.11 9.72
CA LEU A 195 10.10 3.23 9.20
C LEU A 195 10.19 2.52 7.86
N PHE A 196 10.48 3.26 6.80
CA PHE A 196 10.75 2.70 5.49
C PHE A 196 12.06 1.88 5.51
N LEU A 197 12.02 0.69 4.96
CA LEU A 197 13.18 -0.20 4.90
C LEU A 197 13.85 -0.13 3.52
N HIS A 198 13.12 -0.48 2.48
CA HIS A 198 13.52 -0.41 1.07
C HIS A 198 12.29 -0.64 0.16
N GLY A 199 12.44 -0.41 -1.14
CA GLY A 199 11.38 -0.57 -2.15
C GLY A 199 11.74 -1.51 -3.28
#